data_52184b50e6d45414e7a7c2440fc81a7b
#
_entry.id   52184b50e6d45414e7a7c2440fc81a7b
#
_cell.length_a   1.000
_cell.length_b   1.000
_cell.length_c   1.000
_cell.angle_alpha   90.00
_cell.angle_beta   90.00
_cell.angle_gamma   90.00
#
_symmetry.space_group_name_H-M   'P 1'
#
loop_
_entity.id
_entity.type
_entity.pdbx_description
1 polymer ?
#
loop_
_entity_poly.entity_id
_entity_poly.type
_entity_poly.pdbx_seq_one_letter_code
_entity_poly.pdbx_strand_id
1 'polypeptide(L)'
;HKAIHSFPTRRSSDLVRRVRRTRELYGFRFADVTLEFPDYNNFELEANLLLDTLHSDAPALPKADNDRLFYTVLEDYADITVKRERMKKMKADPYYNALQVKYAYAVTCHKAQGGQWKNVFLDQGYMTDEYLTPDYFRWLYTAFTRATGTLYLVNYPKEQIC
;
A
#
# COMPACT_ATOMS: atom_id res chain seq x y z
N HIS A 1 8.69 -6.66 -13.08
CA HIS A 1 8.08 -5.50 -12.42
C HIS A 1 7.19 -5.99 -11.28
N LYS A 2 7.37 -5.45 -10.08
CA LYS A 2 6.51 -5.77 -8.94
C LYS A 2 5.58 -4.61 -8.71
N ALA A 3 4.28 -4.88 -8.72
CA ALA A 3 3.27 -3.88 -8.35
C ALA A 3 3.26 -3.69 -6.83
N ILE A 4 3.18 -2.45 -6.39
CA ILE A 4 3.09 -2.06 -4.99
C ILE A 4 1.93 -1.08 -4.80
N HIS A 5 1.47 -0.96 -3.56
CA HIS A 5 0.58 0.13 -3.16
C HIS A 5 1.35 1.09 -2.27
N SER A 6 1.36 2.36 -2.67
CA SER A 6 1.76 3.45 -1.80
C SER A 6 0.53 4.10 -1.17
N PHE A 7 0.61 4.52 0.08
CA PHE A 7 -0.40 5.35 0.71
C PHE A 7 -0.16 6.83 0.32
N PRO A 8 -1.14 7.59 -0.16
CA PRO A 8 -2.59 7.39 -0.16
C PRO A 8 -3.26 7.33 -1.55
N THR A 9 -2.67 6.74 -2.57
CA THR A 9 -3.28 6.68 -3.90
C THR A 9 -4.33 5.58 -3.95
N ARG A 10 -5.60 5.98 -4.05
CA ARG A 10 -6.77 5.08 -3.98
C ARG A 10 -7.04 4.25 -5.25
N ARG A 11 -6.26 4.36 -6.34
CA ARG A 11 -6.74 3.90 -7.65
C ARG A 11 -5.76 3.11 -8.50
N SER A 12 -4.45 3.15 -8.24
CA SER A 12 -3.48 2.47 -9.08
C SER A 12 -2.54 1.57 -8.30
N SER A 13 -2.12 0.51 -8.94
CA SER A 13 -0.95 -0.24 -8.52
C SER A 13 0.26 0.44 -9.15
N ASP A 14 1.07 1.09 -8.33
CA ASP A 14 2.30 1.70 -8.76
C ASP A 14 3.31 0.59 -9.10
N LEU A 15 4.06 0.77 -10.16
CA LEU A 15 5.06 -0.20 -10.59
C LEU A 15 6.46 0.24 -10.16
N VAL A 16 7.19 -0.64 -9.51
CA VAL A 16 8.63 -0.42 -9.30
C VAL A 16 9.35 -0.74 -10.61
N ARG A 17 9.75 0.29 -11.32
CA ARG A 17 10.51 0.16 -12.58
C ARG A 17 11.95 -0.22 -12.32
N ARG A 18 12.57 0.44 -11.35
CA ARG A 18 13.98 0.27 -11.04
C ARG A 18 14.24 0.42 -9.56
N VAL A 19 15.03 -0.49 -9.00
CA VAL A 19 15.66 -0.35 -7.69
C VAL A 19 17.10 0.09 -7.92
N ARG A 20 17.47 1.26 -7.45
CA ARG A 20 18.81 1.83 -7.63
C ARG A 20 19.75 1.39 -6.52
N ARG A 21 19.29 1.49 -5.29
CA ARG A 21 20.09 1.22 -4.11
C ARG A 21 19.20 0.79 -2.96
N THR A 22 19.71 -0.14 -2.18
CA THR A 22 19.13 -0.50 -0.88
C THR A 22 20.12 -0.12 0.22
N ARG A 23 19.61 0.28 1.37
CA ARG A 23 20.43 0.63 2.54
C ARG A 23 19.69 0.34 3.83
N GLU A 24 20.45 0.10 4.88
CA GLU A 24 19.94 -0.04 6.23
C GLU A 24 20.36 1.19 7.04
N LEU A 25 19.39 1.94 7.53
CA LEU A 25 19.57 3.15 8.33
C LEU A 25 18.53 3.17 9.44
N TYR A 26 18.86 3.69 10.60
CA TYR A 26 17.95 3.83 11.74
C TYR A 26 17.32 2.51 12.20
N GLY A 27 17.95 1.36 11.87
CA GLY A 27 17.40 0.04 12.14
C GLY A 27 16.24 -0.36 11.23
N PHE A 28 16.10 0.29 10.06
CA PHE A 28 15.12 0.00 9.01
C PHE A 28 15.80 -0.13 7.65
N ARG A 29 15.15 -0.85 6.75
CA ARG A 29 15.61 -1.05 5.38
C ARG A 29 14.89 -0.13 4.42
N PHE A 30 15.66 0.61 3.64
CA PHE A 30 15.18 1.54 2.63
C PHE A 30 15.63 1.14 1.24
N ALA A 31 14.87 1.56 0.24
CA ALA A 31 15.24 1.43 -1.16
C ALA A 31 15.00 2.74 -1.92
N ASP A 32 16.00 3.18 -2.65
CA ASP A 32 15.85 4.27 -3.63
C ASP A 32 15.33 3.64 -4.93
N VAL A 33 14.17 4.06 -5.38
CA VAL A 33 13.47 3.44 -6.51
C VAL A 33 12.97 4.48 -7.51
N THR A 34 12.74 4.01 -8.74
CA THR A 34 11.90 4.72 -9.71
C THR A 34 10.55 4.01 -9.75
N LEU A 35 9.49 4.73 -9.38
CA LEU A 35 8.10 4.31 -9.47
C LEU A 35 7.51 4.80 -10.78
N GLU A 36 6.66 3.98 -11.39
CA GLU A 36 5.85 4.37 -12.53
C GLU A 36 4.37 4.31 -12.13
N PHE A 37 3.64 5.30 -12.59
CA PHE A 37 2.21 5.47 -12.38
C PHE A 37 1.46 5.28 -13.70
N PRO A 38 1.02 4.05 -14.03
CA PRO A 38 0.40 3.76 -15.33
C PRO A 38 -0.86 4.60 -15.59
N ASP A 39 -1.65 4.88 -14.56
CA ASP A 39 -2.89 5.67 -14.67
C ASP A 39 -2.64 7.17 -14.89
N TYR A 40 -1.38 7.61 -14.81
CA TYR A 40 -0.95 9.01 -14.99
C TYR A 40 0.00 9.14 -16.18
N ASN A 41 -0.35 8.57 -17.31
CA ASN A 41 0.45 8.61 -18.55
C ASN A 41 1.87 8.04 -18.36
N ASN A 42 2.00 6.98 -17.53
CA ASN A 42 3.28 6.38 -17.17
C ASN A 42 4.27 7.38 -16.53
N PHE A 43 3.74 8.32 -15.77
CA PHE A 43 4.58 9.27 -15.03
C PHE A 43 5.55 8.52 -14.12
N GLU A 44 6.82 8.90 -14.15
CA GLU A 44 7.86 8.31 -13.31
C GLU A 44 8.24 9.26 -12.16
N LEU A 45 8.41 8.69 -10.97
CA LEU A 45 8.80 9.41 -9.76
C LEU A 45 9.95 8.67 -9.06
N GLU A 46 10.98 9.43 -8.68
CA GLU A 46 12.01 8.93 -7.77
C GLU A 46 11.54 9.04 -6.33
N ALA A 47 11.62 7.94 -5.59
CA ALA A 47 11.14 7.87 -4.21
C ALA A 47 12.00 6.95 -3.36
N ASN A 48 11.98 7.20 -2.03
CA ASN A 48 12.49 6.27 -1.03
C ASN A 48 11.34 5.42 -0.52
N LEU A 49 11.55 4.10 -0.50
CA LEU A 49 10.61 3.14 0.07
C LEU A 49 11.13 2.63 1.41
N LEU A 50 10.22 2.45 2.37
CA LEU A 50 10.46 1.70 3.60
C LEU A 50 10.08 0.24 3.36
N LEU A 51 11.08 -0.66 3.33
CA LEU A 51 10.89 -2.05 2.94
C LEU A 51 10.31 -2.93 4.06
N ASP A 52 10.49 -2.53 5.32
CA ASP A 52 10.02 -3.31 6.48
C ASP A 52 8.50 -3.45 6.52
N THR A 53 7.76 -2.56 5.87
CA THR A 53 6.32 -2.65 5.74
C THR A 53 5.86 -3.72 4.74
N LEU A 54 6.69 -4.17 3.80
CA LEU A 54 6.28 -5.11 2.74
C LEU A 54 5.80 -6.45 3.28
N HIS A 55 6.44 -6.96 4.33
CA HIS A 55 6.16 -8.27 4.93
C HIS A 55 5.43 -8.18 6.28
N SER A 56 5.12 -6.98 6.74
CA SER A 56 4.35 -6.79 7.98
C SER A 56 2.87 -7.10 7.75
N ASP A 57 2.19 -7.71 8.71
CA ASP A 57 0.74 -7.89 8.67
C ASP A 57 -0.02 -6.57 8.89
N ALA A 58 0.60 -5.63 9.59
CA ALA A 58 0.03 -4.30 9.81
C ALA A 58 -0.05 -3.50 8.50
N PRO A 59 -1.10 -2.68 8.31
CA PRO A 59 -1.27 -1.86 7.09
C PRO A 59 -0.19 -0.79 6.91
N ALA A 60 0.44 -0.37 8.00
CA ALA A 60 1.52 0.62 8.06
C ALA A 60 2.51 0.23 9.15
N LEU A 61 3.58 1.01 9.30
CA LEU A 61 4.55 0.82 10.37
C LEU A 61 3.87 0.95 11.74
N PRO A 62 4.04 -0.03 12.68
CA PRO A 62 3.51 0.07 14.02
C PRO A 62 3.93 1.37 14.72
N LYS A 63 3.09 1.87 15.63
CA LYS A 63 3.36 3.13 16.32
C LYS A 63 4.72 3.16 17.00
N ALA A 64 5.09 2.08 17.69
CA ALA A 64 6.39 1.97 18.38
C ALA A 64 7.58 2.11 17.42
N ASP A 65 7.49 1.48 16.24
CA ASP A 65 8.54 1.56 15.22
C ASP A 65 8.56 2.93 14.55
N ASN A 66 7.39 3.54 14.33
CA ASN A 66 7.31 4.89 13.80
C ASN A 66 7.89 5.92 14.79
N ASP A 67 7.64 5.77 16.08
CA ASP A 67 8.21 6.60 17.13
C ASP A 67 9.73 6.40 17.18
N ARG A 68 10.22 5.15 17.08
CA ARG A 68 11.65 4.84 16.99
C ARG A 68 12.29 5.54 15.79
N LEU A 69 11.72 5.41 14.61
CA LEU A 69 12.20 6.08 13.39
C LEU A 69 12.25 7.59 13.59
N PHE A 70 11.18 8.17 14.15
CA PHE A 70 11.09 9.60 14.44
C PHE A 70 12.25 10.09 15.32
N TYR A 71 12.48 9.42 16.47
CA TYR A 71 13.52 9.85 17.41
C TYR A 71 14.92 9.66 16.86
N THR A 72 15.17 8.55 16.14
CA THR A 72 16.49 8.27 15.58
C THR A 72 16.84 9.24 14.44
N VAL A 73 15.88 9.56 13.57
CA VAL A 73 16.09 10.60 12.54
C VAL A 73 16.27 11.98 13.18
N LEU A 74 15.55 12.27 14.29
CA LEU A 74 15.68 13.55 14.99
C LEU A 74 17.09 13.76 15.59
N GLU A 75 17.78 12.67 15.93
CA GLU A 75 19.16 12.72 16.45
C GLU A 75 20.14 13.27 15.40
N ASP A 76 19.95 12.98 14.12
CA ASP A 76 20.80 13.50 13.03
C ASP A 76 20.74 15.04 12.92
N TYR A 77 19.71 15.65 13.49
CA TYR A 77 19.50 17.10 13.51
C TYR A 77 19.76 17.72 14.89
N ALA A 78 20.50 17.02 15.78
CA ALA A 78 20.77 17.48 17.15
C ALA A 78 21.62 18.80 17.22
N ASP A 79 22.42 19.06 16.20
CA ASP A 79 23.21 20.27 16.02
C ASP A 79 22.35 21.54 15.85
N ILE A 80 21.10 21.40 15.45
CA ILE A 80 20.16 22.49 15.25
C ILE A 80 19.56 22.87 16.62
N THR A 81 20.00 23.97 17.19
CA THR A 81 19.56 24.43 18.52
C THR A 81 18.13 24.94 18.54
N VAL A 82 17.65 25.53 17.42
CA VAL A 82 16.28 26.07 17.31
C VAL A 82 15.31 24.93 17.06
N LYS A 83 14.50 24.57 18.07
CA LYS A 83 13.55 23.45 18.04
C LYS A 83 12.63 23.47 16.82
N ARG A 84 12.13 24.65 16.44
CA ARG A 84 11.22 24.80 15.27
C ARG A 84 11.91 24.44 13.96
N GLU A 85 13.14 24.87 13.76
CA GLU A 85 13.93 24.58 12.56
C GLU A 85 14.34 23.10 12.50
N ARG A 86 14.78 22.56 13.64
CA ARG A 86 15.09 21.16 13.81
C ARG A 86 13.90 20.28 13.39
N MET A 87 12.70 20.55 13.90
CA MET A 87 11.49 19.82 13.54
C MET A 87 11.11 20.00 12.06
N LYS A 88 11.34 21.19 11.49
CA LYS A 88 11.06 21.41 10.05
C LYS A 88 11.97 20.58 9.17
N LYS A 89 13.27 20.53 9.47
CA LYS A 89 14.25 19.72 8.74
C LYS A 89 13.97 18.23 8.86
N MET A 90 13.74 17.73 10.09
CA MET A 90 13.39 16.34 10.34
C MET A 90 12.12 15.92 9.56
N LYS A 91 11.07 16.76 9.55
CA LYS A 91 9.84 16.48 8.79
C LYS A 91 10.04 16.51 7.26
N ALA A 92 11.09 17.14 6.78
CA ALA A 92 11.47 17.13 5.37
C ALA A 92 12.50 16.04 5.02
N ASP A 93 12.94 15.27 6.01
CA ASP A 93 13.92 14.20 5.81
C ASP A 93 13.37 13.12 4.86
N PRO A 94 14.15 12.68 3.86
CA PRO A 94 13.68 11.71 2.85
C PRO A 94 13.44 10.31 3.42
N TYR A 95 14.12 9.91 4.50
CA TYR A 95 13.93 8.61 5.12
C TYR A 95 12.75 8.61 6.09
N TYR A 96 12.53 9.72 6.82
CA TYR A 96 11.33 9.88 7.62
C TYR A 96 10.05 9.90 6.74
N ASN A 97 10.15 10.50 5.55
CA ASN A 97 9.07 10.54 4.57
C ASN A 97 9.09 9.37 3.58
N ALA A 98 9.90 8.33 3.82
CA ALA A 98 9.92 7.18 2.95
C ALA A 98 8.52 6.55 2.80
N LEU A 99 8.15 6.22 1.57
CA LEU A 99 6.85 5.64 1.28
C LEU A 99 6.74 4.25 1.92
N GLN A 100 5.70 4.06 2.70
CA GLN A 100 5.34 2.77 3.24
C GLN A 100 4.53 2.01 2.19
N VAL A 101 5.03 0.85 1.79
CA VAL A 101 4.49 0.10 0.64
C VAL A 101 4.09 -1.31 1.02
N LYS A 102 3.13 -1.85 0.28
CA LYS A 102 2.69 -3.24 0.34
C LYS A 102 2.72 -3.83 -1.06
N TYR A 103 2.87 -5.15 -1.16
CA TYR A 103 2.65 -5.83 -2.43
C TYR A 103 1.20 -5.70 -2.89
N ALA A 104 1.02 -5.47 -4.18
CA ALA A 104 -0.30 -5.31 -4.80
C ALA A 104 -0.73 -6.61 -5.53
N TYR A 105 -0.52 -7.77 -4.91
CA TYR A 105 -0.97 -9.05 -5.46
C TYR A 105 -2.47 -9.26 -5.33
N ALA A 106 -3.04 -8.68 -4.28
CA ALA A 106 -4.48 -8.65 -4.04
C ALA A 106 -4.83 -7.38 -3.25
N VAL A 107 -6.07 -6.94 -3.41
CA VAL A 107 -6.60 -5.78 -2.70
C VAL A 107 -7.95 -6.13 -2.09
N THR A 108 -8.26 -5.53 -0.95
CA THR A 108 -9.61 -5.68 -0.40
C THR A 108 -10.63 -4.95 -1.26
N CYS A 109 -11.86 -5.43 -1.27
CA CYS A 109 -12.96 -4.81 -2.02
C CYS A 109 -13.09 -3.30 -1.70
N HIS A 110 -12.93 -2.89 -0.44
CA HIS A 110 -12.96 -1.49 -0.04
C HIS A 110 -11.86 -0.64 -0.69
N LYS A 111 -10.65 -1.18 -0.80
CA LYS A 111 -9.54 -0.49 -1.47
C LYS A 111 -9.71 -0.45 -2.99
N ALA A 112 -10.45 -1.40 -3.56
CA ALA A 112 -10.76 -1.47 -4.97
C ALA A 112 -11.88 -0.50 -5.40
N GLN A 113 -12.54 0.18 -4.46
CA GLN A 113 -13.61 1.13 -4.77
C GLN A 113 -13.11 2.27 -5.68
N GLY A 114 -13.85 2.50 -6.78
CA GLY A 114 -13.52 3.51 -7.78
C GLY A 114 -12.56 3.03 -8.87
N GLY A 115 -11.91 1.85 -8.72
CA GLY A 115 -11.17 1.18 -9.77
C GLY A 115 -12.05 0.20 -10.57
N GLN A 116 -11.66 -0.09 -11.81
CA GLN A 116 -12.26 -1.12 -12.65
C GLN A 116 -11.18 -1.83 -13.45
N TRP A 117 -11.36 -3.14 -13.66
CA TRP A 117 -10.38 -3.97 -14.38
C TRP A 117 -11.10 -4.91 -15.35
N LYS A 118 -10.46 -5.20 -16.47
CA LYS A 118 -11.01 -6.10 -17.48
C LYS A 118 -11.25 -7.51 -16.93
N ASN A 119 -10.32 -8.02 -16.12
CA ASN A 119 -10.40 -9.33 -15.47
C ASN A 119 -10.27 -9.16 -13.96
N VAL A 120 -11.24 -9.68 -13.22
CA VAL A 120 -11.26 -9.65 -11.76
C VAL A 120 -11.39 -11.06 -11.22
N PHE A 121 -10.49 -11.44 -10.33
CA PHE A 121 -10.59 -12.64 -9.52
C PHE A 121 -11.10 -12.24 -8.15
N LEU A 122 -12.30 -12.64 -7.81
CA LEU A 122 -12.94 -12.32 -6.55
C LEU A 122 -12.92 -13.56 -5.65
N ASP A 123 -12.14 -13.46 -4.58
CA ASP A 123 -12.11 -14.48 -3.53
C ASP A 123 -13.05 -14.07 -2.40
N GLN A 124 -14.06 -14.90 -2.17
CA GLN A 124 -15.02 -14.71 -1.09
C GLN A 124 -14.44 -15.13 0.27
N GLY A 125 -13.40 -15.99 0.27
CA GLY A 125 -12.87 -16.60 1.46
C GLY A 125 -13.85 -17.63 2.08
N TYR A 126 -13.66 -17.91 3.35
CA TYR A 126 -14.56 -18.81 4.10
C TYR A 126 -15.81 -18.04 4.54
N MET A 127 -16.97 -18.53 4.11
CA MET A 127 -18.29 -17.94 4.41
C MET A 127 -19.22 -19.00 4.99
N THR A 128 -19.97 -18.62 6.01
CA THR A 128 -21.10 -19.37 6.53
C THR A 128 -22.40 -18.59 6.31
N ASP A 129 -23.54 -19.23 6.43
CA ASP A 129 -24.86 -18.60 6.22
C ASP A 129 -25.09 -17.39 7.14
N GLU A 130 -24.46 -17.36 8.31
CA GLU A 130 -24.52 -16.24 9.26
C GLU A 130 -23.97 -14.92 8.69
N TYR A 131 -23.08 -15.00 7.67
CA TYR A 131 -22.52 -13.83 7.00
C TYR A 131 -23.38 -13.28 5.87
N LEU A 132 -24.49 -13.94 5.51
CA LEU A 132 -25.42 -13.49 4.48
C LEU A 132 -26.28 -12.30 4.97
N THR A 133 -25.64 -11.21 5.27
CA THR A 133 -26.26 -9.97 5.77
C THR A 133 -26.45 -8.95 4.64
N PRO A 134 -27.26 -7.90 4.82
CA PRO A 134 -27.35 -6.81 3.85
C PRO A 134 -25.99 -6.16 3.51
N ASP A 135 -25.07 -6.12 4.46
CA ASP A 135 -23.72 -5.57 4.23
C ASP A 135 -22.86 -6.49 3.36
N TYR A 136 -23.04 -7.80 3.46
CA TYR A 136 -22.43 -8.75 2.55
C TYR A 136 -22.88 -8.51 1.11
N PHE A 137 -24.18 -8.33 0.86
CA PHE A 137 -24.70 -8.06 -0.48
C PHE A 137 -24.22 -6.72 -1.05
N ARG A 138 -24.06 -5.69 -0.22
CA ARG A 138 -23.45 -4.42 -0.62
C ARG A 138 -21.98 -4.59 -1.00
N TRP A 139 -21.26 -5.39 -0.21
CA TRP A 139 -19.87 -5.76 -0.50
C TRP A 139 -19.78 -6.52 -1.82
N LEU A 140 -20.62 -7.51 -2.02
CA LEU A 140 -20.67 -8.34 -3.23
C LEU A 140 -20.97 -7.49 -4.47
N TYR A 141 -21.98 -6.61 -4.40
CA TYR A 141 -22.27 -5.65 -5.47
C TYR A 141 -21.06 -4.78 -5.79
N THR A 142 -20.40 -4.24 -4.77
CA THR A 142 -19.21 -3.43 -4.95
C THR A 142 -18.10 -4.21 -5.62
N ALA A 143 -17.89 -5.46 -5.24
CA ALA A 143 -16.86 -6.33 -5.80
C ALA A 143 -17.15 -6.68 -7.26
N PHE A 144 -18.39 -7.07 -7.58
CA PHE A 144 -18.81 -7.47 -8.94
C PHE A 144 -18.68 -6.32 -9.94
N THR A 145 -19.04 -5.12 -9.52
CA THR A 145 -18.95 -3.90 -10.36
C THR A 145 -17.53 -3.43 -10.62
N ARG A 146 -16.51 -4.14 -10.12
CA ARG A 146 -15.11 -3.87 -10.46
C ARG A 146 -14.70 -4.48 -11.80
N ALA A 147 -15.38 -5.51 -12.25
CA ALA A 147 -15.09 -6.14 -13.53
C ALA A 147 -15.76 -5.38 -14.68
N THR A 148 -15.00 -5.05 -15.73
CA THR A 148 -15.51 -4.50 -17.00
C THR A 148 -15.57 -5.54 -18.10
N GLY A 149 -15.03 -6.72 -17.89
CA GLY A 149 -15.01 -7.85 -18.82
C GLY A 149 -15.38 -9.13 -18.10
N THR A 150 -14.41 -9.88 -17.61
CA THR A 150 -14.60 -11.18 -16.99
C THR A 150 -14.41 -11.14 -15.48
N LEU A 151 -15.37 -11.72 -14.76
CA LEU A 151 -15.30 -11.95 -13.32
C LEU A 151 -15.09 -13.44 -13.06
N TYR A 152 -14.05 -13.77 -12.33
CA TYR A 152 -13.73 -15.12 -11.87
C TYR A 152 -14.05 -15.21 -10.38
N LEU A 153 -14.94 -16.15 -10.03
CA LEU A 153 -15.32 -16.41 -8.63
C LEU A 153 -14.41 -17.49 -8.06
N VAL A 154 -13.77 -17.20 -6.94
CA VAL A 154 -12.85 -18.11 -6.24
C VAL A 154 -13.46 -18.42 -4.87
N ASN A 155 -13.44 -19.71 -4.46
CA ASN A 155 -13.98 -20.21 -3.20
C ASN A 155 -15.47 -19.88 -2.97
N TYR A 156 -16.25 -19.80 -4.04
CA TYR A 156 -17.71 -19.62 -3.94
C TYR A 156 -18.40 -20.94 -3.68
N PRO A 157 -19.35 -20.99 -2.72
CA PRO A 157 -20.19 -22.17 -2.51
C PRO A 157 -20.99 -22.49 -3.77
N LYS A 158 -21.14 -23.79 -4.08
CA LYS A 158 -21.89 -24.22 -5.29
C LYS A 158 -23.34 -23.76 -5.25
N GLU A 159 -23.91 -23.66 -4.07
CA GLU A 159 -25.29 -23.23 -3.82
C GLU A 159 -25.51 -21.74 -4.19
N GLN A 160 -24.45 -20.95 -4.29
CA GLN A 160 -24.49 -19.53 -4.68
C GLN A 160 -24.21 -19.32 -6.18
N ILE A 161 -23.93 -20.40 -6.91
CA ILE A 161 -23.62 -20.35 -8.34
C ILE A 161 -24.76 -21.04 -9.07
N CYS A 162 -25.63 -20.30 -9.77
CA CYS A 162 -26.69 -20.82 -10.59
C CYS A 162 -26.17 -21.35 -11.94
#